data_e490c0e34f9ed6c4b14c3d8a12c7edfa
#
_entry.id   e490c0e34f9ed6c4b14c3d8a12c7edfa
#
_cell.length_a   1.000
_cell.length_b   1.000
_cell.length_c   1.000
_cell.angle_alpha   90.00
_cell.angle_beta   90.00
_cell.angle_gamma   90.00
#
_symmetry.space_group_name_H-M   'P 1'
#
loop_
_entity.id
_entity.type
_entity.pdbx_description
1 polymer ?
#
loop_
_entity_poly.entity_id
_entity_poly.type
_entity_poly.pdbx_seq_one_letter_code
_entity_poly.pdbx_strand_id
1 'polypeptide(L)'
;MDDLYRFPNMTNTLQVVGCHFGLQPPGWHYPRHHHHLFELLYCSEGEVVQEMNRESITMRQGDWLLIKSGVRHQSLNSAATNYGYFNVHFDLDDTEIRSLLSTTPYRHIHHQDAEQSKLQFYISELEAIMNRNRTEDAEQEQHFLRFEDKLLLQSYTLLIIHDVLHLLREHDSSYKQNHAPTVDKHASLFIADVAHAIEEKLSLGLCEEASVAGVAKELNLSRSQCSKLFSKVYGLSPRQYVSRQKLNLAKELLVTTNLPMTDIAEKLGFHSASHFSRQFRRWTGQSPSEFKPKHHIKQQPLVL
;
A
#
# COMPACT_ATOMS: atom_id res chain seq x y z
N MET A 1 -9.68 25.53 -29.86
CA MET A 1 -9.30 25.84 -28.46
C MET A 1 -8.56 24.60 -27.98
N ASP A 2 -7.21 24.65 -27.92
CA ASP A 2 -6.43 23.50 -27.49
C ASP A 2 -6.39 23.47 -25.96
N ASP A 3 -7.14 22.59 -25.36
CA ASP A 3 -7.13 22.39 -23.92
C ASP A 3 -5.89 21.59 -23.53
N LEU A 4 -4.86 22.29 -23.06
CA LEU A 4 -3.62 21.66 -22.56
C LEU A 4 -3.84 21.14 -21.14
N TYR A 5 -4.11 19.84 -21.00
CA TYR A 5 -4.14 19.19 -19.71
C TYR A 5 -2.72 18.99 -19.17
N ARG A 6 -2.38 19.66 -18.06
CA ARG A 6 -1.15 19.39 -17.33
C ARG A 6 -1.41 18.32 -16.28
N PHE A 7 -0.89 17.13 -16.50
CA PHE A 7 -0.87 16.10 -15.47
C PHE A 7 0.32 16.37 -14.54
N PRO A 8 0.13 16.41 -13.20
CA PRO A 8 1.27 16.34 -12.30
C PRO A 8 2.00 15.02 -12.53
N ASN A 9 3.28 14.95 -12.24
CA ASN A 9 4.05 13.70 -12.32
C ASN A 9 3.35 12.63 -11.49
N MET A 10 2.65 11.72 -12.17
CA MET A 10 1.97 10.61 -11.53
C MET A 10 2.97 9.46 -11.37
N THR A 11 3.77 9.53 -10.31
CA THR A 11 4.69 8.46 -9.91
C THR A 11 4.03 7.53 -8.88
N ASN A 12 2.75 7.20 -9.10
CA ASN A 12 2.05 6.30 -8.21
C ASN A 12 2.55 4.88 -8.41
N THR A 13 3.40 4.42 -7.52
CA THR A 13 3.78 3.02 -7.46
C THR A 13 2.79 2.27 -6.57
N LEU A 14 1.84 1.60 -7.19
CA LEU A 14 1.06 0.57 -6.51
C LEU A 14 1.93 -0.67 -6.37
N GLN A 15 2.16 -1.10 -5.13
CA GLN A 15 2.74 -2.40 -4.82
C GLN A 15 1.64 -3.33 -4.36
N VAL A 16 1.35 -4.37 -5.13
CA VAL A 16 0.51 -5.49 -4.70
C VAL A 16 1.44 -6.58 -4.21
N VAL A 17 1.31 -6.99 -2.95
CA VAL A 17 2.20 -7.96 -2.32
C VAL A 17 1.57 -9.35 -2.26
N GLY A 18 0.25 -9.39 -2.12
CA GLY A 18 -0.51 -10.64 -2.12
C GLY A 18 -1.94 -10.38 -2.52
N CYS A 19 -2.52 -11.35 -3.23
CA CYS A 19 -3.90 -11.33 -3.65
C CYS A 19 -4.42 -12.78 -3.58
N HIS A 20 -5.47 -13.02 -2.82
CA HIS A 20 -5.98 -14.36 -2.57
C HIS A 20 -7.50 -14.41 -2.70
N PHE A 21 -7.98 -15.47 -3.34
CA PHE A 21 -9.36 -15.93 -3.23
C PHE A 21 -9.36 -17.22 -2.42
N GLY A 22 -10.27 -17.34 -1.48
CA GLY A 22 -10.33 -18.53 -0.64
C GLY A 22 -11.74 -18.84 -0.17
N LEU A 23 -11.92 -20.09 0.25
CA LEU A 23 -13.13 -20.59 0.88
C LEU A 23 -12.73 -21.29 2.18
N GLN A 24 -13.27 -20.85 3.30
CA GLN A 24 -12.90 -21.33 4.63
C GLN A 24 -14.08 -22.00 5.32
N PRO A 25 -13.88 -23.17 5.94
CA PRO A 25 -14.96 -23.91 6.60
C PRO A 25 -15.42 -23.22 7.90
N PRO A 26 -16.57 -23.63 8.45
CA PRO A 26 -16.99 -23.25 9.79
C PRO A 26 -15.90 -23.52 10.83
N GLY A 27 -15.72 -22.58 11.78
CA GLY A 27 -14.70 -22.68 12.83
C GLY A 27 -13.29 -22.27 12.41
N TRP A 28 -13.10 -21.91 11.15
CA TRP A 28 -11.81 -21.39 10.70
C TRP A 28 -11.50 -20.04 11.36
N HIS A 29 -10.22 -19.81 11.66
CA HIS A 29 -9.73 -18.52 12.12
C HIS A 29 -8.36 -18.21 11.54
N TYR A 30 -8.13 -16.95 11.29
CA TYR A 30 -6.80 -16.43 10.99
C TYR A 30 -6.29 -15.69 12.23
N PRO A 31 -5.09 -16.02 12.75
CA PRO A 31 -4.62 -15.51 14.04
C PRO A 31 -4.40 -13.99 14.01
N ARG A 32 -4.49 -13.38 15.19
CA ARG A 32 -4.27 -11.94 15.35
C ARG A 32 -2.87 -11.53 14.90
N HIS A 33 -2.82 -10.64 13.94
CA HIS A 33 -1.59 -10.15 13.33
C HIS A 33 -1.68 -8.68 12.96
N HIS A 34 -0.61 -8.13 12.42
CA HIS A 34 -0.56 -6.80 11.79
C HIS A 34 0.55 -6.77 10.74
N HIS A 35 0.40 -5.93 9.77
CA HIS A 35 1.39 -5.70 8.71
C HIS A 35 1.47 -4.22 8.34
N HIS A 36 2.51 -3.85 7.61
CA HIS A 36 2.76 -2.46 7.16
C HIS A 36 2.02 -2.10 5.86
N LEU A 37 1.24 -3.01 5.32
CA LEU A 37 0.44 -2.83 4.11
C LEU A 37 -0.98 -2.42 4.47
N PHE A 38 -1.66 -1.79 3.53
CA PHE A 38 -3.12 -1.76 3.53
C PHE A 38 -3.64 -3.13 3.14
N GLU A 39 -4.79 -3.48 3.65
CA GLU A 39 -5.49 -4.68 3.25
C GLU A 39 -6.93 -4.32 2.85
N LEU A 40 -7.35 -4.86 1.74
CA LEU A 40 -8.73 -4.79 1.30
C LEU A 40 -9.29 -6.20 1.26
N LEU A 41 -10.37 -6.40 2.00
CA LEU A 41 -11.12 -7.66 2.11
C LEU A 41 -12.48 -7.50 1.43
N TYR A 42 -12.92 -8.56 0.76
CA TYR A 42 -14.27 -8.71 0.23
C TYR A 42 -14.84 -10.06 0.67
N CYS A 43 -16.06 -10.06 1.18
CA CYS A 43 -16.79 -11.29 1.51
C CYS A 43 -17.58 -11.74 0.29
N SER A 44 -17.15 -12.82 -0.35
CA SER A 44 -17.81 -13.36 -1.56
C SER A 44 -18.95 -14.32 -1.24
N GLU A 45 -18.90 -14.98 -0.07
CA GLU A 45 -19.90 -15.95 0.38
C GLU A 45 -19.92 -16.01 1.90
N GLY A 46 -21.11 -16.23 2.50
CA GLY A 46 -21.29 -16.41 3.94
C GLY A 46 -21.06 -15.14 4.74
N GLU A 47 -20.48 -15.32 5.91
CA GLU A 47 -20.15 -14.23 6.82
C GLU A 47 -18.89 -14.54 7.64
N VAL A 48 -18.22 -13.48 8.12
CA VAL A 48 -17.02 -13.57 8.97
C VAL A 48 -17.00 -12.45 9.99
N VAL A 49 -16.54 -12.73 11.18
CA VAL A 49 -16.24 -11.71 12.19
C VAL A 49 -14.81 -11.25 12.03
N GLN A 50 -14.64 -9.96 11.84
CA GLN A 50 -13.35 -9.28 11.83
C GLN A 50 -13.16 -8.55 13.16
N GLU A 51 -12.16 -8.94 13.93
CA GLU A 51 -11.79 -8.24 15.15
C GLU A 51 -10.61 -7.30 14.88
N MET A 52 -10.79 -6.02 15.15
CA MET A 52 -9.79 -4.97 14.94
C MET A 52 -9.56 -4.21 16.23
N ASN A 53 -8.33 -4.30 16.79
CA ASN A 53 -8.00 -3.72 18.10
C ASN A 53 -8.94 -4.20 19.23
N ARG A 54 -10.01 -3.47 19.50
CA ARG A 54 -11.01 -3.77 20.54
C ARG A 54 -12.45 -3.82 19.99
N GLU A 55 -12.59 -3.71 18.69
CA GLU A 55 -13.89 -3.66 18.02
C GLU A 55 -14.04 -4.90 17.15
N SER A 56 -15.28 -5.39 17.04
CA SER A 56 -15.62 -6.51 16.17
C SER A 56 -16.70 -6.06 15.20
N ILE A 57 -16.54 -6.42 13.95
CA ILE A 57 -17.56 -6.24 12.91
C ILE A 57 -17.86 -7.57 12.25
N THR A 58 -19.09 -7.76 11.82
CA THR A 58 -19.47 -8.90 10.98
C THR A 58 -19.56 -8.42 9.55
N MET A 59 -18.73 -8.98 8.68
CA MET A 59 -18.84 -8.84 7.23
C MET A 59 -19.76 -9.94 6.70
N ARG A 60 -20.67 -9.56 5.82
CA ARG A 60 -21.56 -10.48 5.10
C ARG A 60 -21.27 -10.47 3.62
N GLN A 61 -21.82 -11.41 2.91
CA GLN A 61 -21.67 -11.49 1.46
C GLN A 61 -21.95 -10.13 0.79
N GLY A 62 -21.00 -9.70 -0.04
CA GLY A 62 -21.05 -8.41 -0.74
C GLY A 62 -20.35 -7.26 0.01
N ASP A 63 -20.05 -7.42 1.30
CA ASP A 63 -19.37 -6.41 2.11
C ASP A 63 -17.88 -6.31 1.76
N TRP A 64 -17.36 -5.09 1.87
CA TRP A 64 -15.94 -4.78 1.75
C TRP A 64 -15.39 -4.19 3.05
N LEU A 65 -14.13 -4.46 3.32
CA LEU A 65 -13.43 -3.92 4.46
C LEU A 65 -12.04 -3.45 4.04
N LEU A 66 -11.78 -2.16 4.24
CA LEU A 66 -10.44 -1.59 4.13
C LEU A 66 -9.82 -1.53 5.53
N ILE A 67 -8.67 -2.17 5.70
CA ILE A 67 -7.87 -2.13 6.93
C ILE A 67 -6.62 -1.30 6.68
N LYS A 68 -6.42 -0.31 7.55
CA LYS A 68 -5.25 0.54 7.53
C LYS A 68 -3.99 -0.24 7.91
N SER A 69 -2.88 0.11 7.30
CA SER A 69 -1.54 -0.31 7.69
C SER A 69 -1.30 -0.20 9.21
N GLY A 70 -0.75 -1.25 9.83
CA GLY A 70 -0.41 -1.30 11.25
C GLY A 70 -1.56 -1.61 12.21
N VAL A 71 -2.78 -1.78 11.73
CA VAL A 71 -3.92 -2.19 12.56
C VAL A 71 -3.80 -3.68 12.89
N ARG A 72 -3.93 -4.01 14.18
CA ARG A 72 -4.01 -5.42 14.62
C ARG A 72 -5.40 -5.95 14.36
N HIS A 73 -5.49 -7.06 13.65
CA HIS A 73 -6.74 -7.67 13.27
C HIS A 73 -6.65 -9.19 13.24
N GLN A 74 -7.80 -9.85 13.28
CA GLN A 74 -7.98 -11.28 13.09
C GLN A 74 -9.34 -11.57 12.47
N SER A 75 -9.44 -12.70 11.77
CA SER A 75 -10.68 -13.16 11.13
C SER A 75 -11.17 -14.44 11.80
N LEU A 76 -12.48 -14.52 12.04
CA LEU A 76 -13.12 -15.65 12.71
C LEU A 76 -14.39 -16.05 11.95
N ASN A 77 -14.40 -17.23 11.34
CA ASN A 77 -15.62 -17.81 10.79
C ASN A 77 -16.37 -18.57 11.90
N SER A 78 -17.18 -17.85 12.67
CA SER A 78 -18.02 -18.42 13.71
C SER A 78 -19.39 -18.87 13.19
N ALA A 79 -19.69 -18.67 11.90
CA ALA A 79 -20.92 -19.11 11.27
C ALA A 79 -20.93 -20.62 11.03
N ALA A 80 -22.13 -21.18 10.79
CA ALA A 80 -22.30 -22.59 10.41
C ALA A 80 -22.05 -22.85 8.91
N THR A 81 -21.79 -21.80 8.14
CA THR A 81 -21.56 -21.83 6.69
C THR A 81 -20.10 -21.55 6.34
N ASN A 82 -19.71 -21.87 5.13
CA ASN A 82 -18.42 -21.46 4.62
C ASN A 82 -18.32 -19.95 4.50
N TYR A 83 -17.10 -19.45 4.62
CA TYR A 83 -16.72 -18.05 4.35
C TYR A 83 -15.87 -17.98 3.09
N GLY A 84 -16.43 -17.41 2.04
CA GLY A 84 -15.72 -17.07 0.82
C GLY A 84 -15.16 -15.66 0.88
N TYR A 85 -13.93 -15.47 0.43
CA TYR A 85 -13.28 -14.17 0.49
C TYR A 85 -12.33 -13.90 -0.66
N PHE A 86 -12.14 -12.63 -0.92
CA PHE A 86 -10.98 -12.09 -1.60
C PHE A 86 -10.24 -11.15 -0.66
N ASN A 87 -8.93 -11.21 -0.66
CA ASN A 87 -8.11 -10.19 -0.04
C ASN A 87 -6.96 -9.74 -0.93
N VAL A 88 -6.54 -8.49 -0.77
CA VAL A 88 -5.37 -7.94 -1.42
C VAL A 88 -4.58 -7.09 -0.43
N HIS A 89 -3.30 -7.37 -0.32
CA HIS A 89 -2.35 -6.54 0.43
C HIS A 89 -1.63 -5.61 -0.52
N PHE A 90 -1.72 -4.32 -0.26
CA PHE A 90 -1.14 -3.32 -1.16
C PHE A 90 -0.53 -2.15 -0.41
N ASP A 91 0.26 -1.39 -1.15
CA ASP A 91 0.79 -0.12 -0.70
C ASP A 91 0.89 0.86 -1.87
N LEU A 92 0.74 2.13 -1.56
CA LEU A 92 0.79 3.23 -2.51
C LEU A 92 1.77 4.28 -2.02
N ASP A 93 2.56 4.83 -2.94
CA ASP A 93 3.52 5.90 -2.59
C ASP A 93 2.87 7.29 -2.55
N ASP A 94 1.67 7.44 -3.11
CA ASP A 94 0.93 8.70 -3.11
C ASP A 94 0.51 9.08 -1.69
N THR A 95 1.02 10.21 -1.19
CA THR A 95 0.79 10.66 0.18
C THR A 95 -0.63 11.11 0.43
N GLU A 96 -1.30 11.70 -0.57
CA GLU A 96 -2.68 12.15 -0.46
C GLU A 96 -3.63 10.96 -0.37
N ILE A 97 -3.48 9.99 -1.28
CA ILE A 97 -4.26 8.75 -1.28
C ILE A 97 -4.02 7.98 0.03
N ARG A 98 -2.76 7.85 0.45
CA ARG A 98 -2.44 7.19 1.74
C ARG A 98 -3.10 7.89 2.93
N SER A 99 -3.10 9.23 2.94
CA SER A 99 -3.75 9.99 4.00
C SER A 99 -5.25 9.71 4.04
N LEU A 100 -5.92 9.70 2.90
CA LEU A 100 -7.34 9.37 2.79
C LEU A 100 -7.65 7.94 3.27
N LEU A 101 -6.87 6.96 2.82
CA LEU A 101 -7.00 5.56 3.27
C LEU A 101 -6.67 5.36 4.76
N SER A 102 -5.98 6.32 5.38
CA SER A 102 -5.51 6.24 6.77
C SER A 102 -6.33 7.06 7.76
N THR A 103 -7.44 7.66 7.34
CA THR A 103 -8.28 8.51 8.19
C THR A 103 -8.85 7.80 9.40
N THR A 104 -9.14 6.51 9.25
CA THR A 104 -9.63 5.64 10.33
C THR A 104 -8.85 4.32 10.37
N PRO A 105 -8.87 3.58 11.48
CA PRO A 105 -8.21 2.27 11.56
C PRO A 105 -8.72 1.26 10.52
N TYR A 106 -10.00 1.32 10.22
CA TYR A 106 -10.65 0.51 9.19
C TYR A 106 -11.88 1.22 8.64
N ARG A 107 -12.37 0.76 7.49
CA ARG A 107 -13.62 1.21 6.86
C ARG A 107 -14.40 0.00 6.38
N HIS A 108 -15.61 -0.15 6.89
CA HIS A 108 -16.57 -1.14 6.43
C HIS A 108 -17.51 -0.50 5.39
N ILE A 109 -17.57 -1.09 4.22
CA ILE A 109 -18.47 -0.70 3.12
C ILE A 109 -19.48 -1.82 3.01
N HIS A 110 -20.73 -1.52 3.32
CA HIS A 110 -21.80 -2.48 3.23
C HIS A 110 -22.13 -2.78 1.76
N HIS A 111 -22.58 -3.98 1.49
CA HIS A 111 -22.98 -4.46 0.18
C HIS A 111 -23.92 -3.50 -0.56
N GLN A 112 -24.92 -2.92 0.13
CA GLN A 112 -25.84 -1.93 -0.46
C GLN A 112 -25.14 -0.69 -1.03
N ASP A 113 -24.05 -0.25 -0.41
CA ASP A 113 -23.24 0.87 -0.87
C ASP A 113 -22.31 0.43 -2.01
N ALA A 114 -21.73 -0.77 -1.89
CA ALA A 114 -20.87 -1.35 -2.90
C ALA A 114 -21.59 -1.62 -4.23
N GLU A 115 -22.87 -1.97 -4.21
CA GLU A 115 -23.70 -2.18 -5.40
C GLU A 115 -23.85 -0.92 -6.29
N GLN A 116 -23.70 0.27 -5.72
CA GLN A 116 -23.75 1.54 -6.45
C GLN A 116 -22.45 1.84 -7.22
N SER A 117 -21.44 1.00 -7.08
CA SER A 117 -20.12 1.14 -7.69
C SER A 117 -19.86 0.03 -8.71
N LYS A 118 -18.64 0.02 -9.28
CA LYS A 118 -18.17 -1.06 -10.16
C LYS A 118 -17.35 -2.13 -9.42
N LEU A 119 -17.34 -2.12 -8.09
CA LEU A 119 -16.54 -3.03 -7.28
C LEU A 119 -16.81 -4.51 -7.62
N GLN A 120 -18.10 -4.87 -7.81
CA GLN A 120 -18.47 -6.24 -8.18
C GLN A 120 -17.93 -6.65 -9.55
N PHE A 121 -17.90 -5.74 -10.52
CA PHE A 121 -17.30 -5.99 -11.82
C PHE A 121 -15.79 -6.21 -11.71
N TYR A 122 -15.09 -5.35 -10.98
CA TYR A 122 -13.64 -5.46 -10.85
C TYR A 122 -13.21 -6.73 -10.13
N ILE A 123 -13.95 -7.16 -9.12
CA ILE A 123 -13.64 -8.40 -8.42
C ILE A 123 -13.86 -9.63 -9.30
N SER A 124 -14.89 -9.65 -10.13
CA SER A 124 -15.12 -10.75 -11.09
C SER A 124 -14.02 -10.84 -12.14
N GLU A 125 -13.50 -9.70 -12.59
CA GLU A 125 -12.34 -9.66 -13.51
C GLU A 125 -11.05 -10.16 -12.85
N LEU A 126 -10.81 -9.79 -11.59
CA LEU A 126 -9.68 -10.31 -10.82
C LEU A 126 -9.78 -11.82 -10.61
N GLU A 127 -10.96 -12.33 -10.30
CA GLU A 127 -11.22 -13.76 -10.16
C GLU A 127 -10.96 -14.50 -11.49
N ALA A 128 -11.40 -13.95 -12.61
CA ALA A 128 -11.13 -14.50 -13.94
C ALA A 128 -9.63 -14.55 -14.26
N ILE A 129 -8.86 -13.50 -13.87
CA ILE A 129 -7.40 -13.47 -14.01
C ILE A 129 -6.77 -14.60 -13.17
N MET A 130 -7.19 -14.77 -11.92
CA MET A 130 -6.65 -15.80 -11.05
C MET A 130 -6.97 -17.19 -11.56
N ASN A 131 -8.20 -17.43 -11.99
CA ASN A 131 -8.64 -18.72 -12.50
C ASN A 131 -7.87 -19.16 -13.76
N ARG A 132 -7.61 -18.26 -14.72
CA ARG A 132 -6.84 -18.59 -15.94
C ARG A 132 -5.34 -18.80 -15.71
N ASN A 133 -4.81 -18.31 -14.57
CA ASN A 133 -3.41 -18.53 -14.17
C ASN A 133 -3.25 -19.71 -13.21
N ARG A 134 -4.33 -20.41 -12.88
CA ARG A 134 -4.32 -21.58 -12.03
C ARG A 134 -3.75 -22.75 -12.83
N THR A 135 -2.59 -23.28 -12.42
CA THR A 135 -2.04 -24.51 -13.00
C THR A 135 -2.73 -25.71 -12.40
N GLU A 136 -2.99 -26.74 -13.21
CA GLU A 136 -3.63 -28.00 -12.76
C GLU A 136 -2.71 -28.85 -11.85
N ASP A 137 -1.41 -28.51 -11.79
CA ASP A 137 -0.45 -29.18 -10.93
C ASP A 137 -0.61 -28.74 -9.47
N ALA A 138 -1.32 -29.56 -8.72
CA ALA A 138 -1.65 -29.35 -7.31
C ALA A 138 -0.43 -29.31 -6.35
N GLU A 139 0.79 -29.54 -6.84
CA GLU A 139 2.01 -29.56 -6.03
C GLU A 139 2.76 -28.20 -5.98
N GLN A 140 2.38 -27.22 -6.79
CA GLN A 140 2.99 -25.89 -6.74
C GLN A 140 2.12 -24.90 -6.00
N GLU A 141 2.51 -24.55 -4.78
CA GLU A 141 1.87 -23.50 -3.96
C GLU A 141 1.99 -22.08 -4.55
N GLN A 142 2.76 -21.87 -5.61
CA GLN A 142 2.97 -20.57 -6.22
C GLN A 142 2.55 -20.57 -7.69
N HIS A 143 1.49 -19.82 -7.99
CA HIS A 143 1.05 -19.55 -9.36
C HIS A 143 1.76 -18.31 -9.92
N PHE A 144 2.41 -18.45 -11.06
CA PHE A 144 3.06 -17.33 -11.74
C PHE A 144 2.08 -16.64 -12.68
N LEU A 145 1.76 -15.39 -12.38
CA LEU A 145 0.96 -14.56 -13.27
C LEU A 145 1.71 -14.27 -14.59
N ARG A 146 1.00 -14.34 -15.71
CA ARG A 146 1.48 -13.86 -17.00
C ARG A 146 1.77 -12.36 -16.92
N PHE A 147 2.67 -11.88 -17.79
CA PHE A 147 3.06 -10.47 -17.75
C PHE A 147 1.88 -9.51 -17.96
N GLU A 148 1.04 -9.78 -18.96
CA GLU A 148 -0.18 -9.04 -19.25
C GLU A 148 -1.18 -9.06 -18.10
N ASP A 149 -1.29 -10.19 -17.39
CA ASP A 149 -2.19 -10.35 -16.26
C ASP A 149 -1.71 -9.55 -15.03
N LYS A 150 -0.40 -9.33 -14.88
CA LYS A 150 0.14 -8.43 -13.83
C LYS A 150 -0.33 -7.00 -14.03
N LEU A 151 -0.36 -6.51 -15.27
CA LEU A 151 -0.85 -5.18 -15.59
C LEU A 151 -2.36 -5.05 -15.31
N LEU A 152 -3.14 -6.06 -15.69
CA LEU A 152 -4.58 -6.09 -15.41
C LEU A 152 -4.86 -6.15 -13.91
N LEU A 153 -4.13 -6.99 -13.16
CA LEU A 153 -4.23 -7.06 -11.70
C LEU A 153 -3.98 -5.69 -11.05
N GLN A 154 -2.91 -5.01 -11.45
CA GLN A 154 -2.61 -3.67 -10.94
C GLN A 154 -3.69 -2.66 -11.32
N SER A 155 -4.17 -2.71 -12.56
CA SER A 155 -5.20 -1.79 -13.05
C SER A 155 -6.53 -1.98 -12.30
N TYR A 156 -7.01 -3.21 -12.15
CA TYR A 156 -8.23 -3.48 -11.39
C TYR A 156 -8.07 -3.15 -9.90
N THR A 157 -6.91 -3.41 -9.31
CA THR A 157 -6.64 -3.02 -7.92
C THR A 157 -6.72 -1.48 -7.75
N LEU A 158 -6.15 -0.70 -8.69
CA LEU A 158 -6.28 0.76 -8.68
C LEU A 158 -7.72 1.23 -8.85
N LEU A 159 -8.50 0.59 -9.74
CA LEU A 159 -9.91 0.91 -9.94
C LEU A 159 -10.74 0.58 -8.69
N ILE A 160 -10.47 -0.53 -8.02
CA ILE A 160 -11.09 -0.87 -6.73
C ILE A 160 -10.76 0.20 -5.69
N ILE A 161 -9.50 0.59 -5.55
CA ILE A 161 -9.09 1.64 -4.62
C ILE A 161 -9.78 2.96 -4.94
N HIS A 162 -9.90 3.32 -6.23
CA HIS A 162 -10.62 4.50 -6.68
C HIS A 162 -12.07 4.49 -6.22
N ASP A 163 -12.80 3.39 -6.49
CA ASP A 163 -14.21 3.28 -6.13
C ASP A 163 -14.42 3.24 -4.60
N VAL A 164 -13.54 2.55 -3.87
CA VAL A 164 -13.53 2.58 -2.40
C VAL A 164 -13.35 4.02 -1.90
N LEU A 165 -12.39 4.78 -2.43
CA LEU A 165 -12.19 6.18 -2.05
C LEU A 165 -13.38 7.06 -2.39
N HIS A 166 -14.05 6.81 -3.53
CA HIS A 166 -15.25 7.54 -3.94
C HIS A 166 -16.40 7.29 -2.94
N LEU A 167 -16.69 6.03 -2.63
CA LEU A 167 -17.70 5.66 -1.64
C LEU A 167 -17.40 6.25 -0.26
N LEU A 168 -16.14 6.25 0.17
CA LEU A 168 -15.75 6.84 1.45
C LEU A 168 -15.98 8.35 1.50
N ARG A 169 -15.79 9.07 0.39
CA ARG A 169 -16.03 10.52 0.31
C ARG A 169 -17.52 10.85 0.34
N GLU A 170 -18.34 10.09 -0.32
CA GLU A 170 -19.80 10.27 -0.32
C GLU A 170 -20.39 10.03 1.07
N HIS A 171 -19.93 8.98 1.76
CA HIS A 171 -20.37 8.68 3.11
C HIS A 171 -19.83 9.65 4.17
N ASP A 172 -18.62 10.21 4.03
CA ASP A 172 -18.08 11.21 4.96
C ASP A 172 -18.90 12.50 4.99
N SER A 173 -19.57 12.86 3.91
CA SER A 173 -20.50 14.00 3.89
C SER A 173 -21.80 13.71 4.66
N SER A 174 -22.27 12.48 4.68
CA SER A 174 -23.43 12.03 5.47
C SER A 174 -23.06 11.56 6.89
N TYR A 175 -21.87 11.00 7.09
CA TYR A 175 -21.40 10.47 8.37
C TYR A 175 -20.99 11.57 9.36
N LYS A 176 -20.54 12.73 8.89
CA LYS A 176 -20.22 13.90 9.73
C LYS A 176 -21.41 14.44 10.51
N GLN A 177 -22.65 14.10 10.12
CA GLN A 177 -23.85 14.54 10.84
C GLN A 177 -24.23 13.64 12.03
N ASN A 178 -23.82 12.37 12.10
CA ASN A 178 -24.42 11.42 13.03
C ASN A 178 -23.48 10.74 14.04
N HIS A 179 -22.17 10.75 13.88
CA HIS A 179 -21.25 10.07 14.81
C HIS A 179 -19.96 10.87 15.00
N ALA A 180 -19.91 11.67 16.05
CA ALA A 180 -18.65 12.24 16.54
C ALA A 180 -17.90 11.12 17.31
N PRO A 181 -16.74 10.63 16.83
CA PRO A 181 -15.90 9.80 17.68
C PRO A 181 -15.36 10.66 18.82
N THR A 182 -15.62 10.25 20.06
CA THR A 182 -15.08 10.84 21.31
C THR A 182 -13.60 10.49 21.49
N VAL A 183 -12.81 10.48 20.43
CA VAL A 183 -11.37 10.45 20.51
C VAL A 183 -10.93 11.91 20.61
N ASP A 184 -10.05 12.20 21.58
CA ASP A 184 -9.46 13.52 21.76
C ASP A 184 -8.84 13.98 20.42
N LYS A 185 -9.62 14.76 19.66
CA LYS A 185 -9.28 15.23 18.30
C LYS A 185 -7.98 16.03 18.31
N HIS A 186 -7.70 16.74 19.42
CA HIS A 186 -6.50 17.53 19.56
C HIS A 186 -5.23 16.67 19.69
N ALA A 187 -5.29 15.58 20.47
CA ALA A 187 -4.16 14.66 20.58
C ALA A 187 -3.89 13.92 19.25
N SER A 188 -4.94 13.61 18.49
CA SER A 188 -4.82 12.96 17.18
C SER A 188 -4.22 13.91 16.13
N LEU A 189 -4.63 15.16 16.08
CA LEU A 189 -4.10 16.18 15.16
C LEU A 189 -2.63 16.47 15.48
N PHE A 190 -2.28 16.69 16.75
CA PHE A 190 -0.90 16.93 17.16
C PHE A 190 0.03 15.76 16.76
N ILE A 191 -0.42 14.52 16.91
CA ILE A 191 0.35 13.34 16.50
C ILE A 191 0.55 13.33 14.98
N ALA A 192 -0.47 13.67 14.21
CA ALA A 192 -0.39 13.77 12.76
C ALA A 192 0.59 14.87 12.33
N ASP A 193 0.48 16.06 12.90
CA ASP A 193 1.34 17.21 12.59
C ASP A 193 2.81 16.90 12.85
N VAL A 194 3.11 16.26 13.99
CA VAL A 194 4.49 15.86 14.30
C VAL A 194 4.98 14.78 13.34
N ALA A 195 4.15 13.81 12.98
CA ALA A 195 4.52 12.77 12.04
C ALA A 195 4.76 13.32 10.62
N HIS A 196 3.96 14.29 10.19
CA HIS A 196 4.16 15.02 8.94
C HIS A 196 5.48 15.80 8.93
N ALA A 197 5.78 16.53 10.02
CA ALA A 197 7.06 17.23 10.16
C ALA A 197 8.27 16.27 10.13
N ILE A 198 8.13 15.08 10.70
CA ILE A 198 9.16 14.04 10.60
C ILE A 198 9.29 13.57 9.14
N GLU A 199 8.18 13.34 8.46
CA GLU A 199 8.16 12.90 7.07
C GLU A 199 8.82 13.90 6.14
N GLU A 200 8.45 15.18 6.23
CA GLU A 200 9.02 16.26 5.44
C GLU A 200 10.55 16.33 5.58
N LYS A 201 11.05 16.27 6.82
CA LYS A 201 12.50 16.29 7.08
C LYS A 201 13.21 15.04 6.55
N LEU A 202 12.59 13.88 6.63
CA LEU A 202 13.14 12.64 6.07
C LEU A 202 13.17 12.67 4.56
N SER A 203 12.16 13.24 3.91
CA SER A 203 12.06 13.40 2.46
C SER A 203 13.09 14.39 1.92
N LEU A 204 13.25 15.54 2.57
CA LEU A 204 14.28 16.53 2.22
C LEU A 204 15.69 15.99 2.40
N GLY A 205 15.92 15.16 3.40
CA GLY A 205 17.23 14.55 3.69
C GLY A 205 17.51 13.23 3.00
N LEU A 206 16.72 12.82 2.03
CA LEU A 206 16.91 11.53 1.34
C LEU A 206 18.27 11.38 0.64
N CYS A 207 18.79 12.48 0.09
CA CYS A 207 20.10 12.54 -0.58
C CYS A 207 21.25 12.82 0.39
N GLU A 208 20.96 13.28 1.59
CA GLU A 208 21.90 13.49 2.66
C GLU A 208 21.81 12.34 3.69
N GLU A 209 22.77 12.20 4.58
CA GLU A 209 22.68 11.26 5.71
C GLU A 209 21.68 11.73 6.78
N ALA A 210 20.44 12.07 6.37
CA ALA A 210 19.40 12.38 7.33
C ALA A 210 19.13 11.14 8.19
N SER A 211 19.83 11.06 9.31
CA SER A 211 19.57 10.00 10.26
C SER A 211 18.26 10.30 11.00
N VAL A 212 17.46 9.27 11.22
CA VAL A 212 16.27 9.38 12.08
C VAL A 212 16.60 10.02 13.43
N ALA A 213 17.83 9.87 13.90
CA ALA A 213 18.33 10.50 15.13
C ALA A 213 18.53 12.03 14.98
N GLY A 214 19.00 12.48 13.81
CA GLY A 214 19.11 13.92 13.48
C GLY A 214 17.76 14.59 13.45
N VAL A 215 16.81 14.02 12.71
CA VAL A 215 15.43 14.52 12.64
C VAL A 215 14.75 14.56 14.02
N ALA A 216 14.92 13.51 14.81
CA ALA A 216 14.38 13.48 16.16
C ALA A 216 14.96 14.61 17.03
N LYS A 217 16.27 14.85 16.94
CA LYS A 217 16.96 15.93 17.67
C LYS A 217 16.44 17.31 17.25
N GLU A 218 16.28 17.56 15.95
CA GLU A 218 15.76 18.84 15.43
C GLU A 218 14.34 19.13 15.91
N LEU A 219 13.52 18.10 16.04
CA LEU A 219 12.14 18.21 16.52
C LEU A 219 12.02 18.12 18.05
N ASN A 220 13.14 18.14 18.79
CA ASN A 220 13.16 17.96 20.23
C ASN A 220 12.46 16.70 20.73
N LEU A 221 12.56 15.60 19.96
CA LEU A 221 12.02 14.29 20.28
C LEU A 221 13.11 13.30 20.61
N SER A 222 12.80 12.33 21.46
CA SER A 222 13.64 11.14 21.53
C SER A 222 13.46 10.30 20.26
N ARG A 223 14.47 9.53 19.88
CA ARG A 223 14.41 8.61 18.74
C ARG A 223 13.21 7.63 18.84
N SER A 224 12.91 7.20 20.05
CA SER A 224 11.77 6.31 20.32
C SER A 224 10.43 7.00 20.10
N GLN A 225 10.29 8.25 20.56
CA GLN A 225 9.08 9.06 20.33
C GLN A 225 8.89 9.33 18.84
N CYS A 226 9.95 9.78 18.14
CA CYS A 226 9.92 9.99 16.70
C CYS A 226 9.44 8.73 15.97
N SER A 227 10.01 7.56 16.26
CA SER A 227 9.60 6.30 15.65
C SER A 227 8.15 5.92 15.98
N LYS A 228 7.71 6.09 17.23
CA LYS A 228 6.34 5.78 17.65
C LYS A 228 5.30 6.66 16.98
N LEU A 229 5.53 7.98 16.96
CA LEU A 229 4.61 8.94 16.36
C LEU A 229 4.50 8.72 14.85
N PHE A 230 5.64 8.57 14.18
CA PHE A 230 5.68 8.29 12.76
C PHE A 230 4.96 6.99 12.40
N SER A 231 5.29 5.89 13.10
CA SER A 231 4.66 4.60 12.83
C SER A 231 3.17 4.57 13.13
N LYS A 232 2.69 5.40 14.06
CA LYS A 232 1.26 5.51 14.36
C LYS A 232 0.47 6.11 13.20
N VAL A 233 1.07 7.04 12.44
CA VAL A 233 0.43 7.74 11.33
C VAL A 233 0.65 7.01 10.01
N TYR A 234 1.90 6.64 9.71
CA TYR A 234 2.28 6.04 8.44
C TYR A 234 2.26 4.52 8.40
N GLY A 235 2.11 3.87 9.56
CA GLY A 235 2.08 2.41 9.67
C GLY A 235 3.43 1.72 9.47
N LEU A 236 4.52 2.47 9.23
CA LEU A 236 5.87 1.96 9.06
C LEU A 236 6.87 2.82 9.83
N SER A 237 8.02 2.26 10.17
CA SER A 237 9.05 3.02 10.86
C SER A 237 9.69 4.06 9.93
N PRO A 238 10.25 5.17 10.48
CA PRO A 238 10.98 6.15 9.69
C PRO A 238 12.09 5.52 8.82
N ARG A 239 12.77 4.50 9.34
CA ARG A 239 13.82 3.79 8.62
C ARG A 239 13.27 2.98 7.43
N GLN A 240 12.13 2.33 7.60
CA GLN A 240 11.46 1.62 6.50
C GLN A 240 10.99 2.61 5.43
N TYR A 241 10.44 3.74 5.84
CA TYR A 241 10.01 4.82 4.96
C TYR A 241 11.18 5.32 4.08
N VAL A 242 12.31 5.72 4.70
CA VAL A 242 13.51 6.18 3.98
C VAL A 242 14.04 5.09 3.05
N SER A 243 14.10 3.84 3.51
CA SER A 243 14.54 2.72 2.67
C SER A 243 13.68 2.53 1.43
N ARG A 244 12.38 2.73 1.56
CA ARG A 244 11.41 2.62 0.47
C ARG A 244 11.58 3.75 -0.54
N GLN A 245 11.67 4.98 -0.07
CA GLN A 245 11.91 6.14 -0.92
C GLN A 245 13.23 6.01 -1.71
N LYS A 246 14.31 5.60 -1.01
CA LYS A 246 15.61 5.33 -1.68
C LYS A 246 15.50 4.22 -2.73
N LEU A 247 14.73 3.17 -2.47
CA LEU A 247 14.52 2.09 -3.44
C LEU A 247 13.77 2.58 -4.68
N ASN A 248 12.73 3.37 -4.52
CA ASN A 248 11.95 3.91 -5.64
C ASN A 248 12.81 4.82 -6.52
N LEU A 249 13.53 5.75 -5.90
CA LEU A 249 14.47 6.62 -6.60
C LEU A 249 15.61 5.82 -7.27
N ALA A 250 16.10 4.76 -6.62
CA ALA A 250 17.10 3.87 -7.22
C ALA A 250 16.58 3.19 -8.49
N LYS A 251 15.35 2.65 -8.45
CA LYS A 251 14.71 2.02 -9.61
C LYS A 251 14.53 3.01 -10.75
N GLU A 252 14.06 4.21 -10.44
CA GLU A 252 13.92 5.31 -11.41
C GLU A 252 15.25 5.64 -12.08
N LEU A 253 16.29 5.95 -11.30
CA LEU A 253 17.61 6.31 -11.82
C LEU A 253 18.22 5.19 -12.66
N LEU A 254 18.05 3.93 -12.27
CA LEU A 254 18.57 2.77 -13.00
C LEU A 254 17.89 2.60 -14.37
N VAL A 255 16.62 2.94 -14.48
CA VAL A 255 15.83 2.75 -15.71
C VAL A 255 15.91 3.99 -16.63
N THR A 256 15.86 5.19 -16.04
CA THR A 256 15.71 6.45 -16.81
C THR A 256 17.04 7.13 -17.13
N THR A 257 18.14 6.73 -16.48
CA THR A 257 19.43 7.40 -16.66
C THR A 257 20.56 6.45 -17.07
N ASN A 258 21.62 7.03 -17.63
CA ASN A 258 22.88 6.35 -17.92
C ASN A 258 23.96 6.57 -16.84
N LEU A 259 23.56 7.05 -15.67
CA LEU A 259 24.50 7.32 -14.59
C LEU A 259 25.31 6.06 -14.22
N PRO A 260 26.61 6.21 -13.90
CA PRO A 260 27.40 5.15 -13.28
C PRO A 260 26.82 4.74 -11.92
N MET A 261 27.09 3.52 -11.50
CA MET A 261 26.61 3.02 -10.19
C MET A 261 27.16 3.83 -9.00
N THR A 262 28.34 4.44 -9.16
CA THR A 262 28.94 5.36 -8.18
C THR A 262 28.08 6.58 -7.97
N ASP A 263 27.65 7.21 -9.04
CA ASP A 263 26.88 8.45 -9.05
C ASP A 263 25.45 8.20 -8.52
N ILE A 264 24.86 7.05 -8.90
CA ILE A 264 23.55 6.63 -8.33
C ILE A 264 23.68 6.40 -6.82
N ALA A 265 24.74 5.71 -6.37
CA ALA A 265 24.97 5.48 -4.95
C ALA A 265 25.15 6.81 -4.19
N GLU A 266 25.89 7.76 -4.72
CA GLU A 266 26.09 9.08 -4.14
C GLU A 266 24.77 9.86 -4.06
N LYS A 267 24.01 9.93 -5.16
CA LYS A 267 22.68 10.59 -5.19
C LYS A 267 21.71 10.01 -4.18
N LEU A 268 21.84 8.74 -3.83
CA LEU A 268 21.00 8.06 -2.84
C LEU A 268 21.58 8.14 -1.43
N GLY A 269 22.68 8.86 -1.21
CA GLY A 269 23.33 9.00 0.08
C GLY A 269 23.97 7.70 0.59
N PHE A 270 24.52 6.86 -0.30
CA PHE A 270 25.31 5.69 0.07
C PHE A 270 26.81 6.00 0.02
N HIS A 271 27.56 5.55 1.00
CA HIS A 271 29.01 5.75 1.07
C HIS A 271 29.80 5.09 -0.08
N SER A 272 29.23 4.12 -0.79
CA SER A 272 29.86 3.44 -1.92
C SER A 272 28.87 2.70 -2.79
N ALA A 273 29.24 2.50 -4.06
CA ALA A 273 28.48 1.65 -5.00
C ALA A 273 28.31 0.21 -4.50
N SER A 274 29.32 -0.33 -3.78
CA SER A 274 29.23 -1.67 -3.19
C SER A 274 28.22 -1.74 -2.05
N HIS A 275 28.12 -0.70 -1.23
CA HIS A 275 27.10 -0.61 -0.18
C HIS A 275 25.70 -0.49 -0.79
N PHE A 276 25.53 0.39 -1.78
CA PHE A 276 24.29 0.51 -2.54
C PHE A 276 23.86 -0.82 -3.15
N SER A 277 24.77 -1.50 -3.88
CA SER A 277 24.46 -2.76 -4.57
C SER A 277 24.00 -3.86 -3.61
N ARG A 278 24.66 -4.00 -2.45
CA ARG A 278 24.24 -4.96 -1.42
C ARG A 278 22.86 -4.61 -0.85
N GLN A 279 22.61 -3.34 -0.60
CA GLN A 279 21.32 -2.90 -0.06
C GLN A 279 20.20 -3.04 -1.09
N PHE A 280 20.43 -2.68 -2.34
CA PHE A 280 19.48 -2.84 -3.44
C PHE A 280 19.10 -4.31 -3.63
N ARG A 281 20.11 -5.21 -3.63
CA ARG A 281 19.85 -6.67 -3.71
C ARG A 281 19.05 -7.18 -2.52
N ARG A 282 19.28 -6.64 -1.33
CA ARG A 282 18.48 -7.00 -0.13
C ARG A 282 17.02 -6.56 -0.27
N TRP A 283 16.76 -5.45 -0.95
CA TRP A 283 15.41 -4.93 -1.18
C TRP A 283 14.67 -5.63 -2.31
N THR A 284 15.38 -6.02 -3.39
CA THR A 284 14.77 -6.46 -4.66
C THR A 284 15.04 -7.93 -5.01
N GLY A 285 15.97 -8.57 -4.34
CA GLY A 285 16.47 -9.91 -4.69
C GLY A 285 17.53 -9.92 -5.80
N GLN A 286 17.72 -8.82 -6.55
CA GLN A 286 18.67 -8.72 -7.67
C GLN A 286 19.65 -7.55 -7.49
N SER A 287 20.80 -7.63 -8.15
CA SER A 287 21.74 -6.51 -8.16
C SER A 287 21.23 -5.35 -9.04
N PRO A 288 21.69 -4.11 -8.80
CA PRO A 288 21.35 -2.97 -9.66
C PRO A 288 21.71 -3.19 -11.15
N SER A 289 22.80 -3.90 -11.41
CA SER A 289 23.25 -4.19 -12.78
C SER A 289 22.36 -5.23 -13.48
N GLU A 290 21.77 -6.16 -12.74
CA GLU A 290 20.76 -7.11 -13.25
C GLU A 290 19.42 -6.42 -13.50
N PHE A 291 19.09 -5.43 -12.67
CA PHE A 291 17.85 -4.66 -12.77
C PHE A 291 17.87 -3.65 -13.90
N LYS A 292 19.05 -3.05 -14.19
CA LYS A 292 19.20 -2.05 -15.25
C LYS A 292 18.91 -2.68 -16.63
N PRO A 293 18.05 -2.08 -17.48
CA PRO A 293 17.79 -2.58 -18.82
C PRO A 293 19.07 -2.73 -19.65
N LYS A 294 19.26 -3.88 -20.30
CA LYS A 294 20.46 -4.17 -21.10
C LYS A 294 20.48 -3.46 -22.46
N HIS A 295 19.34 -2.91 -22.88
CA HIS A 295 19.21 -2.19 -24.14
C HIS A 295 18.85 -0.74 -23.89
N HIS A 296 19.80 0.17 -24.20
CA HIS A 296 19.49 1.58 -24.29
C HIS A 296 18.69 1.83 -25.55
N ILE A 297 17.48 2.38 -25.41
CA ILE A 297 16.85 3.10 -26.50
C ILE A 297 17.81 4.27 -26.81
N LYS A 298 18.53 4.19 -27.95
CA LYS A 298 19.26 5.36 -28.48
C LYS A 298 18.22 6.46 -28.60
N GLN A 299 18.30 7.46 -27.75
CA GLN A 299 17.57 8.71 -27.99
C GLN A 299 18.06 9.23 -29.35
N GLN A 300 17.18 9.12 -30.35
CA GLN A 300 17.36 9.94 -31.53
C GLN A 300 17.26 11.40 -31.09
N PRO A 301 18.22 12.25 -31.40
CA PRO A 301 18.09 13.68 -31.14
C PRO A 301 16.81 14.15 -31.84
N LEU A 302 15.93 14.80 -31.12
CA LEU A 302 14.84 15.58 -31.68
C LEU A 302 15.47 16.60 -32.61
N VAL A 303 15.38 16.36 -33.92
CA VAL A 303 15.66 17.37 -34.95
C VAL A 303 14.53 18.39 -34.81
N LEU A 304 14.90 19.59 -34.39
CA LEU A 304 14.05 20.77 -34.37
C LEU A 304 13.60 21.15 -35.78
#